data_7ea2d685d913e22714c16502ab29ebdd
#
_entry.id   7ea2d685d913e22714c16502ab29ebdd
#
_cell.length_a   1.000
_cell.length_b   1.000
_cell.length_c   1.000
_cell.angle_alpha   90.00
_cell.angle_beta   90.00
_cell.angle_gamma   90.00
#
_symmetry.space_group_name_H-M   'P 1'
#
loop_
_entity.id
_entity.type
_entity.pdbx_description
1 polymer ?
#
loop_
_entity_poly.entity_id
_entity_poly.type
_entity_poly.pdbx_seq_one_letter_code
_entity_poly.pdbx_strand_id
1 'polypeptide(L)'
;MSEAVPQAGDFERIPKWLNLIPMVAQWLWLGLRHGSVSLPSAVNPHISTGGLVGEGKLEYFAIMGTLARAATADFVAVAGDADQAMVLGDLRDAGIAFPVVVKPDIGWCGYGVRLIASAEALAAYRRV
;
A
#
# COMPACT_ATOMS: atom_id res chain seq x y z
N MET A 1 24.27 -6.57 -19.68
CA MET A 1 23.03 -5.95 -20.18
C MET A 1 22.69 -4.84 -19.19
N SER A 2 22.86 -3.57 -19.61
CA SER A 2 22.50 -2.42 -18.75
C SER A 2 20.99 -2.30 -18.78
N GLU A 3 20.30 -2.58 -17.67
CA GLU A 3 18.88 -2.28 -17.53
C GLU A 3 18.74 -0.75 -17.57
N ALA A 4 18.06 -0.26 -18.60
CA ALA A 4 17.70 1.15 -18.69
C ALA A 4 16.76 1.47 -17.54
N VAL A 5 17.18 2.30 -16.60
CA VAL A 5 16.33 2.83 -15.53
C VAL A 5 15.19 3.59 -16.21
N PRO A 6 13.90 3.23 -15.94
CA PRO A 6 12.78 3.94 -16.54
C PRO A 6 12.88 5.42 -16.18
N GLN A 7 12.90 6.28 -17.21
CA GLN A 7 12.88 7.73 -16.99
C GLN A 7 11.52 8.14 -16.46
N ALA A 8 11.52 8.85 -15.33
CA ALA A 8 10.31 9.45 -14.78
C ALA A 8 9.66 10.36 -15.83
N GLY A 9 8.36 10.22 -16.05
CA GLY A 9 7.60 11.08 -16.93
C GLY A 9 7.59 12.53 -16.43
N ASP A 10 7.31 13.48 -17.32
CA ASP A 10 7.33 14.92 -16.97
C ASP A 10 6.37 15.24 -15.81
N PHE A 11 5.23 14.56 -15.72
CA PHE A 11 4.27 14.71 -14.62
C PHE A 11 4.79 14.16 -13.27
N GLU A 12 5.69 13.19 -13.29
CA GLU A 12 6.30 12.65 -12.06
C GLU A 12 7.35 13.60 -11.44
N ARG A 13 7.87 14.54 -12.26
CA ARG A 13 8.81 15.57 -11.83
C ARG A 13 8.14 16.77 -11.15
N ILE A 14 6.83 16.92 -11.34
CA ILE A 14 6.06 17.99 -10.71
C ILE A 14 5.96 17.70 -9.19
N PRO A 15 6.22 18.68 -8.31
CA PRO A 15 6.02 18.51 -6.88
C PRO A 15 4.61 18.02 -6.57
N LYS A 16 4.49 16.96 -5.77
CA LYS A 16 3.20 16.29 -5.49
C LYS A 16 2.13 17.24 -4.96
N TRP A 17 2.52 18.23 -4.15
CA TRP A 17 1.59 19.23 -3.62
C TRP A 17 0.96 20.10 -4.73
N LEU A 18 1.69 20.34 -5.83
CA LEU A 18 1.17 21.12 -6.96
C LEU A 18 0.08 20.32 -7.72
N ASN A 19 0.26 19.00 -7.83
CA ASN A 19 -0.75 18.11 -8.43
C ASN A 19 -2.02 17.99 -7.55
N LEU A 20 -1.90 18.23 -6.25
CA LEU A 20 -3.03 18.18 -5.33
C LEU A 20 -3.95 19.40 -5.45
N ILE A 21 -3.44 20.57 -5.87
CA ILE A 21 -4.22 21.82 -5.93
C ILE A 21 -5.49 21.66 -6.79
N PRO A 22 -5.41 21.24 -8.07
CA PRO A 22 -6.60 21.10 -8.90
C PRO A 22 -7.56 20.03 -8.37
N MET A 23 -7.02 18.96 -7.78
CA MET A 23 -7.82 17.89 -7.18
C MET A 23 -8.62 18.40 -5.97
N VAL A 24 -7.97 19.14 -5.06
CA VAL A 24 -8.64 19.71 -3.89
C VAL A 24 -9.67 20.77 -4.31
N ALA A 25 -9.33 21.63 -5.27
CA ALA A 25 -10.27 22.61 -5.79
C ALA A 25 -11.51 21.96 -6.41
N GLN A 26 -11.33 20.92 -7.20
CA GLN A 26 -12.42 20.14 -7.79
C GLN A 26 -13.27 19.47 -6.72
N TRP A 27 -12.62 18.88 -5.71
CA TRP A 27 -13.32 18.22 -4.60
C TRP A 27 -14.19 19.19 -3.80
N LEU A 28 -13.64 20.36 -3.46
CA LEU A 28 -14.41 21.41 -2.77
C LEU A 28 -15.59 21.91 -3.62
N TRP A 29 -15.37 22.13 -4.91
CA TRP A 29 -16.42 22.54 -5.85
C TRP A 29 -17.55 21.50 -5.93
N LEU A 30 -17.20 20.22 -6.04
CA LEU A 30 -18.17 19.13 -6.04
C LEU A 30 -18.91 19.02 -4.70
N GLY A 31 -18.20 19.18 -3.58
CA GLY A 31 -18.79 19.20 -2.25
C GLY A 31 -19.84 20.30 -2.10
N LEU A 32 -19.52 21.50 -2.55
CA LEU A 32 -20.46 22.64 -2.56
C LEU A 32 -21.65 22.37 -3.48
N ARG A 33 -21.38 21.88 -4.70
CA ARG A 33 -22.44 21.62 -5.70
C ARG A 33 -23.42 20.54 -5.27
N HIS A 34 -22.96 19.52 -4.55
CA HIS A 34 -23.76 18.36 -4.15
C HIS A 34 -24.14 18.37 -2.65
N GLY A 35 -23.78 19.41 -1.92
CA GLY A 35 -24.11 19.57 -0.49
C GLY A 35 -23.43 18.56 0.43
N SER A 36 -22.34 17.92 -0.01
CA SER A 36 -21.61 16.92 0.78
C SER A 36 -20.14 16.87 0.40
N VAL A 37 -19.28 17.19 1.35
CA VAL A 37 -17.82 17.07 1.19
C VAL A 37 -17.31 15.64 1.35
N SER A 38 -18.12 14.74 1.93
CA SER A 38 -17.80 13.32 2.12
C SER A 38 -18.32 12.42 0.99
N LEU A 39 -19.00 12.97 -0.01
CA LEU A 39 -19.56 12.20 -1.13
C LEU A 39 -18.50 11.32 -1.84
N PRO A 40 -17.26 11.80 -2.10
CA PRO A 40 -16.26 10.97 -2.74
C PRO A 40 -15.88 9.71 -1.93
N SER A 41 -15.92 9.77 -0.60
CA SER A 41 -15.64 8.61 0.25
C SER A 41 -16.75 7.56 0.25
N ALA A 42 -17.98 7.94 -0.14
CA ALA A 42 -19.11 7.01 -0.26
C ALA A 42 -19.01 6.10 -1.49
N VAL A 43 -18.12 6.40 -2.45
CA VAL A 43 -17.92 5.60 -3.67
C VAL A 43 -17.26 4.25 -3.35
N ASN A 44 -16.43 4.22 -2.30
CA ASN A 44 -15.72 3.01 -1.84
C ASN A 44 -16.07 2.70 -0.37
N PRO A 45 -17.29 2.22 -0.07
CA PRO A 45 -17.78 2.09 1.31
C PRO A 45 -17.01 1.06 2.15
N HIS A 46 -16.22 0.19 1.51
CA HIS A 46 -15.41 -0.83 2.17
C HIS A 46 -13.96 -0.40 2.45
N ILE A 47 -13.62 0.84 2.12
CA ILE A 47 -12.29 1.42 2.36
C ILE A 47 -12.47 2.61 3.30
N SER A 48 -11.77 2.62 4.43
CA SER A 48 -11.98 3.61 5.51
C SER A 48 -11.80 5.06 5.05
N THR A 49 -10.89 5.29 4.08
CA THR A 49 -10.64 6.62 3.50
C THR A 49 -11.45 6.90 2.23
N GLY A 50 -12.29 5.93 1.79
CA GLY A 50 -13.03 6.04 0.55
C GLY A 50 -12.18 6.05 -0.73
N GLY A 51 -10.91 5.68 -0.62
CA GLY A 51 -9.97 5.67 -1.75
C GLY A 51 -9.27 7.03 -1.99
N LEU A 52 -9.31 7.96 -1.03
CA LEU A 52 -8.71 9.28 -1.20
C LEU A 52 -7.21 9.31 -0.84
N VAL A 53 -6.87 9.06 0.41
CA VAL A 53 -5.47 9.09 0.91
C VAL A 53 -5.34 8.20 2.16
N GLY A 54 -4.19 7.54 2.32
CA GLY A 54 -3.88 6.77 3.53
C GLY A 54 -4.55 5.41 3.59
N GLU A 55 -4.86 4.84 2.46
CA GLU A 55 -5.47 3.51 2.36
C GLU A 55 -4.49 2.42 2.78
N GLY A 56 -4.97 1.52 3.65
CA GLY A 56 -4.28 0.30 3.98
C GLY A 56 -4.44 -0.76 2.88
N LYS A 57 -3.37 -1.39 2.48
CA LYS A 57 -3.42 -2.51 1.52
C LYS A 57 -4.19 -3.71 2.08
N LEU A 58 -4.15 -3.89 3.40
CA LEU A 58 -4.87 -4.95 4.09
C LEU A 58 -6.39 -4.79 3.97
N GLU A 59 -6.91 -3.56 3.89
CA GLU A 59 -8.34 -3.32 3.65
C GLU A 59 -8.78 -3.93 2.31
N TYR A 60 -7.98 -3.75 1.25
CA TYR A 60 -8.26 -4.37 -0.05
C TYR A 60 -8.19 -5.88 0.00
N PHE A 61 -7.21 -6.42 0.72
CA PHE A 61 -7.05 -7.87 0.85
C PHE A 61 -8.18 -8.51 1.65
N ALA A 62 -8.72 -7.79 2.64
CA ALA A 62 -9.82 -8.27 3.48
C ALA A 62 -11.14 -8.45 2.71
N ILE A 63 -11.36 -7.65 1.66
CA ILE A 63 -12.59 -7.70 0.85
C ILE A 63 -12.45 -8.52 -0.45
N MET A 64 -11.28 -9.14 -0.68
CA MET A 64 -11.06 -9.96 -1.87
C MET A 64 -11.98 -11.17 -1.90
N GLY A 65 -12.70 -11.34 -3.01
CA GLY A 65 -13.41 -12.58 -3.30
C GLY A 65 -12.45 -13.73 -3.64
N THR A 66 -12.98 -14.95 -3.65
CA THR A 66 -12.19 -16.18 -3.84
C THR A 66 -11.34 -16.19 -5.11
N LEU A 67 -11.87 -15.69 -6.22
CA LEU A 67 -11.11 -15.62 -7.50
C LEU A 67 -9.94 -14.65 -7.43
N ALA A 68 -10.15 -13.45 -6.84
CA ALA A 68 -9.09 -12.47 -6.66
C ALA A 68 -8.03 -12.99 -5.70
N ARG A 69 -8.42 -13.66 -4.62
CA ARG A 69 -7.50 -14.27 -3.66
C ARG A 69 -6.64 -15.35 -4.30
N ALA A 70 -7.23 -16.21 -5.13
CA ALA A 70 -6.51 -17.26 -5.86
C ALA A 70 -5.49 -16.72 -6.89
N ALA A 71 -5.72 -15.51 -7.40
CA ALA A 71 -4.81 -14.82 -8.32
C ALA A 71 -3.78 -13.92 -7.60
N THR A 72 -3.84 -13.82 -6.28
CA THR A 72 -2.94 -12.99 -5.46
C THR A 72 -1.87 -13.88 -4.83
N ALA A 73 -0.62 -13.41 -4.81
CA ALA A 73 0.46 -14.07 -4.09
C ALA A 73 0.12 -14.23 -2.61
N ASP A 74 0.64 -15.29 -1.99
CA ASP A 74 0.48 -15.47 -0.56
C ASP A 74 1.13 -14.34 0.22
N PHE A 75 0.51 -13.96 1.32
CA PHE A 75 0.99 -12.88 2.16
C PHE A 75 0.64 -13.11 3.62
N VAL A 76 1.43 -12.50 4.48
CA VAL A 76 1.21 -12.43 5.93
C VAL A 76 1.15 -10.95 6.33
N ALA A 77 0.12 -10.59 7.08
CA ALA A 77 0.01 -9.28 7.72
C ALA A 77 0.80 -9.30 9.02
N VAL A 78 1.72 -8.35 9.17
CA VAL A 78 2.61 -8.28 10.33
C VAL A 78 2.40 -6.95 11.04
N ALA A 79 2.10 -6.99 12.34
CA ALA A 79 2.09 -5.79 13.18
C ALA A 79 3.52 -5.25 13.35
N GLY A 80 3.67 -3.92 13.41
CA GLY A 80 4.98 -3.29 13.52
C GLY A 80 5.77 -3.72 14.77
N ASP A 81 5.06 -3.99 15.85
CA ASP A 81 5.56 -4.41 17.17
C ASP A 81 5.61 -5.93 17.37
N ALA A 82 5.20 -6.73 16.38
CA ALA A 82 5.20 -8.19 16.50
C ALA A 82 6.62 -8.74 16.79
N ASP A 83 6.72 -9.78 17.58
CA ASP A 83 7.99 -10.46 17.82
C ASP A 83 8.53 -11.12 16.54
N GLN A 84 9.86 -11.13 16.39
CA GLN A 84 10.52 -11.72 15.21
C GLN A 84 10.22 -13.22 15.08
N ALA A 85 10.18 -13.96 16.19
CA ALA A 85 9.89 -15.38 16.16
C ALA A 85 8.45 -15.66 15.72
N MET A 86 7.49 -14.84 16.14
CA MET A 86 6.10 -14.89 15.64
C MET A 86 6.04 -14.70 14.14
N VAL A 87 6.67 -13.64 13.64
CA VAL A 87 6.65 -13.34 12.19
C VAL A 87 7.23 -14.47 11.36
N LEU A 88 8.32 -15.08 11.83
CA LEU A 88 8.92 -16.24 11.15
C LEU A 88 8.02 -17.48 11.23
N GLY A 89 7.29 -17.64 12.33
CA GLY A 89 6.25 -18.67 12.48
C GLY A 89 5.14 -18.48 11.45
N ASP A 90 4.56 -17.29 11.40
CA ASP A 90 3.47 -16.95 10.49
C ASP A 90 3.86 -17.14 9.00
N LEU A 91 5.10 -16.75 8.63
CA LEU A 91 5.62 -17.00 7.28
C LEU A 91 5.69 -18.50 6.98
N ARG A 92 6.19 -19.29 7.93
CA ARG A 92 6.30 -20.75 7.77
C ARG A 92 4.93 -21.39 7.64
N ASP A 93 3.98 -21.01 8.51
CA ASP A 93 2.62 -21.55 8.52
C ASP A 93 1.86 -21.18 7.23
N ALA A 94 2.16 -20.02 6.65
CA ALA A 94 1.66 -19.61 5.34
C ALA A 94 2.41 -20.25 4.15
N GLY A 95 3.44 -21.07 4.39
CA GLY A 95 4.26 -21.67 3.33
C GLY A 95 5.15 -20.69 2.58
N ILE A 96 5.40 -19.50 3.14
CA ILE A 96 6.17 -18.43 2.51
C ILE A 96 7.65 -18.56 2.92
N ALA A 97 8.51 -18.77 1.92
CA ALA A 97 9.96 -18.85 2.10
C ALA A 97 10.67 -17.59 1.57
N PHE A 98 11.86 -17.30 2.11
CA PHE A 98 12.72 -16.26 1.56
C PHE A 98 13.21 -16.62 0.13
N PRO A 99 13.40 -15.61 -0.76
CA PRO A 99 13.23 -14.18 -0.51
C PRO A 99 11.76 -13.74 -0.50
N VAL A 100 11.44 -12.75 0.33
CA VAL A 100 10.11 -12.15 0.43
C VAL A 100 10.13 -10.67 0.09
N VAL A 101 9.02 -10.13 -0.42
CA VAL A 101 8.85 -8.69 -0.60
C VAL A 101 8.08 -8.14 0.60
N VAL A 102 8.72 -7.28 1.36
CA VAL A 102 8.08 -6.54 2.46
C VAL A 102 7.65 -5.17 1.97
N LYS A 103 6.47 -4.76 2.35
CA LYS A 103 5.91 -3.44 2.03
C LYS A 103 5.07 -2.92 3.18
N PRO A 104 5.12 -1.62 3.50
CA PRO A 104 4.25 -1.05 4.51
C PRO A 104 2.80 -1.14 4.05
N ASP A 105 1.88 -1.32 5.01
CA ASP A 105 0.44 -1.35 4.74
C ASP A 105 0.01 -0.01 4.14
N ILE A 106 0.33 1.09 4.79
CA ILE A 106 0.15 2.43 4.26
C ILE A 106 1.47 2.88 3.63
N GLY A 107 1.48 3.17 2.34
CA GLY A 107 2.68 3.58 1.63
C GLY A 107 2.37 4.21 0.29
N TRP A 108 3.32 4.99 -0.24
CA TRP A 108 3.18 5.72 -1.49
C TRP A 108 4.33 5.41 -2.44
N CYS A 109 4.01 5.22 -3.73
CA CYS A 109 4.98 5.10 -4.82
C CYS A 109 6.12 4.10 -4.55
N GLY A 110 5.83 2.97 -3.90
CA GLY A 110 6.85 1.96 -3.58
C GLY A 110 7.79 2.33 -2.42
N TYR A 111 7.57 3.45 -1.76
CA TYR A 111 8.36 3.80 -0.58
C TYR A 111 8.23 2.72 0.51
N GLY A 112 9.37 2.32 1.06
CA GLY A 112 9.43 1.25 2.05
C GLY A 112 9.34 -0.18 1.50
N VAL A 113 9.11 -0.38 0.19
CA VAL A 113 9.13 -1.72 -0.41
C VAL A 113 10.56 -2.24 -0.49
N ARG A 114 10.79 -3.46 0.01
CA ARG A 114 12.11 -4.11 0.00
C ARG A 114 11.99 -5.59 -0.33
N LEU A 115 12.93 -6.08 -1.12
CA LEU A 115 13.19 -7.51 -1.26
C LEU A 115 14.09 -7.95 -0.12
N ILE A 116 13.65 -8.89 0.67
CA ILE A 116 14.31 -9.39 1.87
C ILE A 116 14.74 -10.83 1.63
N ALA A 117 16.04 -11.09 1.71
CA ALA A 117 16.61 -12.39 1.39
C ALA A 117 16.72 -13.33 2.58
N SER A 118 16.66 -12.84 3.83
CA SER A 118 16.84 -13.66 5.02
C SER A 118 16.10 -13.11 6.24
N ALA A 119 16.01 -13.93 7.29
CA ALA A 119 15.41 -13.56 8.57
C ALA A 119 16.14 -12.39 9.27
N GLU A 120 17.47 -12.34 9.15
CA GLU A 120 18.30 -11.27 9.71
C GLU A 120 18.03 -9.95 8.99
N ALA A 121 17.91 -9.98 7.67
CA ALA A 121 17.56 -8.83 6.86
C ALA A 121 16.14 -8.33 7.18
N LEU A 122 15.19 -9.24 7.46
CA LEU A 122 13.85 -8.89 7.91
C LEU A 122 13.88 -8.19 9.27
N ALA A 123 14.65 -8.71 10.22
CA ALA A 123 14.82 -8.09 11.53
C ALA A 123 15.46 -6.69 11.43
N ALA A 124 16.41 -6.50 10.53
CA ALA A 124 17.03 -5.20 10.29
C ALA A 124 16.04 -4.19 9.68
N TYR A 125 15.24 -4.62 8.72
CA TYR A 125 14.20 -3.78 8.09
C TYR A 125 13.17 -3.27 9.11
N ARG A 126 12.75 -4.11 10.06
CA ARG A 126 11.70 -3.78 11.04
C ARG A 126 12.17 -2.85 12.17
N ARG A 127 13.47 -2.60 12.32
CA ARG A 127 14.03 -1.68 13.33
C ARG A 127 14.11 -0.22 12.87
N VAL A 128 13.83 0.04 11.61
CA VAL A 128 13.86 1.38 10.99
C VAL A 128 12.47 2.00 11.00
#